data_cc9b8d9abe149ee0f880c3def028782f
#
_entry.id   cc9b8d9abe149ee0f880c3def028782f
#
_cell.length_a   1.000
_cell.length_b   1.000
_cell.length_c   1.000
_cell.angle_alpha   90.00
_cell.angle_beta   90.00
_cell.angle_gamma   90.00
#
_symmetry.space_group_name_H-M   'P 1'
#
loop_
_entity.id
_entity.type
_entity.pdbx_description
1 polymer ?
#
loop_
_entity_poly.entity_id
_entity_poly.type
_entity_poly.pdbx_seq_one_letter_code
_entity_poly.pdbx_strand_id
1 'polypeptide(L)'
;SKINNLTEEVGELTEENKTKFDAVGNKAVISEQSKIGMRKTLSKVDPEVMKYVTTLEDSMNLALSLNLKKFVDESEIDESDDISINIDETVVMISISDKMLFNTASYRINNKANKVLKKVADVIKSEPSLNVMIEGHTDSRTINTDKIQDNWDLSVLRATSVVRALQKDYGVPPEQLIAAGRSSYQPLTDNDSKE
;
A
#
# COMPACT_ATOMS: atom_id res chain seq x y z
N SER A 1 -34.81 -0.76 28.92
CA SER A 1 -33.75 0.18 29.33
C SER A 1 -32.80 0.42 28.15
N LYS A 2 -32.19 1.63 28.05
CA LYS A 2 -31.29 2.00 26.91
C LYS A 2 -30.19 0.96 26.63
N ILE A 3 -29.69 0.28 27.66
CA ILE A 3 -28.65 -0.73 27.49
C ILE A 3 -29.18 -1.97 26.74
N ASN A 4 -30.39 -2.43 27.04
CA ASN A 4 -30.98 -3.55 26.37
C ASN A 4 -31.27 -3.27 24.88
N ASN A 5 -31.72 -2.06 24.56
CA ASN A 5 -31.94 -1.65 23.17
C ASN A 5 -30.62 -1.57 22.38
N LEU A 6 -29.55 -1.05 22.98
CA LEU A 6 -28.23 -1.03 22.35
C LEU A 6 -27.64 -2.43 22.15
N THR A 7 -27.91 -3.36 23.06
CA THR A 7 -27.43 -4.74 22.93
C THR A 7 -28.21 -5.50 21.83
N GLU A 8 -29.48 -5.19 21.67
CA GLU A 8 -30.36 -5.76 20.64
C GLU A 8 -29.98 -5.19 19.26
N GLU A 9 -29.77 -3.87 19.15
CA GLU A 9 -29.33 -3.18 17.94
C GLU A 9 -27.93 -3.63 17.47
N VAL A 10 -26.99 -3.83 18.40
CA VAL A 10 -25.68 -4.43 18.11
C VAL A 10 -25.82 -5.90 17.68
N GLY A 11 -26.76 -6.63 18.25
CA GLY A 11 -27.07 -8.02 17.84
C GLY A 11 -27.63 -8.08 16.41
N GLU A 12 -28.59 -7.21 16.08
CA GLU A 12 -29.18 -7.14 14.74
C GLU A 12 -28.18 -6.70 13.67
N LEU A 13 -27.36 -5.68 13.95
CA LEU A 13 -26.26 -5.24 13.08
C LEU A 13 -25.20 -6.34 12.86
N THR A 14 -24.96 -7.17 13.87
CA THR A 14 -24.01 -8.29 13.76
C THR A 14 -24.55 -9.39 12.89
N GLU A 15 -25.86 -9.74 12.99
CA GLU A 15 -26.51 -10.75 12.13
C GLU A 15 -26.71 -10.23 10.70
N GLU A 16 -27.06 -8.95 10.52
CA GLU A 16 -27.17 -8.33 9.20
C GLU A 16 -25.80 -8.29 8.48
N ASN A 17 -24.75 -7.96 9.20
CA ASN A 17 -23.38 -8.02 8.66
C ASN A 17 -22.95 -9.45 8.34
N LYS A 18 -23.34 -10.45 9.13
CA LYS A 18 -23.05 -11.86 8.87
C LYS A 18 -23.76 -12.36 7.61
N THR A 19 -25.03 -12.03 7.43
CA THR A 19 -25.80 -12.38 6.23
C THR A 19 -25.29 -11.67 4.98
N LYS A 20 -24.86 -10.43 5.07
CA LYS A 20 -24.18 -9.73 3.95
C LYS A 20 -22.83 -10.36 3.61
N PHE A 21 -22.06 -10.84 4.61
CA PHE A 21 -20.82 -11.58 4.40
C PHE A 21 -21.04 -12.92 3.68
N ASP A 22 -22.08 -13.67 4.05
CA ASP A 22 -22.42 -14.96 3.43
C ASP A 22 -22.94 -14.79 1.99
N ALA A 23 -23.57 -13.65 1.69
CA ALA A 23 -24.07 -13.31 0.35
C ALA A 23 -22.97 -12.88 -0.65
N VAL A 24 -21.80 -12.41 -0.19
CA VAL A 24 -20.64 -12.00 -1.02
C VAL A 24 -19.79 -13.21 -1.42
N GLY A 25 -20.30 -14.41 -1.34
CA GLY A 25 -19.77 -15.67 -1.81
C GLY A 25 -18.29 -15.68 -2.24
N ASN A 26 -17.45 -16.40 -1.51
CA ASN A 26 -16.12 -16.93 -1.91
C ASN A 26 -15.03 -15.97 -2.46
N LYS A 27 -15.15 -14.68 -2.29
CA LYS A 27 -14.08 -13.74 -2.63
C LYS A 27 -13.56 -13.05 -1.37
N ALA A 28 -12.36 -13.43 -0.95
CA ALA A 28 -11.61 -12.95 0.21
C ALA A 28 -12.19 -13.36 1.58
N VAL A 29 -11.75 -14.50 2.08
CA VAL A 29 -11.93 -14.88 3.49
C VAL A 29 -11.05 -13.96 4.33
N ILE A 30 -11.63 -12.90 4.86
CA ILE A 30 -10.95 -12.05 5.83
C ILE A 30 -10.79 -12.87 7.13
N SER A 31 -9.58 -13.00 7.63
CA SER A 31 -9.32 -13.74 8.86
C SER A 31 -10.06 -13.08 10.05
N GLU A 32 -10.43 -13.88 11.06
CA GLU A 32 -11.06 -13.34 12.27
C GLU A 32 -10.14 -12.32 13.00
N GLN A 33 -8.83 -12.50 12.94
CA GLN A 33 -7.87 -11.54 13.47
C GLN A 33 -7.93 -10.20 12.73
N SER A 34 -8.03 -10.21 11.41
CA SER A 34 -8.20 -8.98 10.61
C SER A 34 -9.52 -8.28 10.94
N LYS A 35 -10.63 -9.03 11.12
CA LYS A 35 -11.93 -8.47 11.55
C LYS A 35 -11.86 -7.82 12.92
N ILE A 36 -11.19 -8.44 13.88
CA ILE A 36 -10.98 -7.88 15.23
C ILE A 36 -10.14 -6.61 15.16
N GLY A 37 -9.08 -6.61 14.38
CA GLY A 37 -8.23 -5.44 14.15
C GLY A 37 -9.02 -4.28 13.56
N MET A 38 -9.80 -4.53 12.50
CA MET A 38 -10.67 -3.54 11.87
C MET A 38 -11.69 -2.94 12.84
N ARG A 39 -12.41 -3.78 13.60
CA ARG A 39 -13.37 -3.31 14.60
C ARG A 39 -12.72 -2.40 15.65
N LYS A 40 -11.52 -2.76 16.11
CA LYS A 40 -10.76 -1.95 17.06
C LYS A 40 -10.32 -0.61 16.48
N THR A 41 -9.98 -0.56 15.21
CA THR A 41 -9.62 0.67 14.50
C THR A 41 -10.87 1.54 14.30
N LEU A 42 -11.95 0.97 13.78
CA LEU A 42 -13.20 1.70 13.50
C LEU A 42 -13.88 2.22 14.77
N SER A 43 -13.72 1.55 15.92
CA SER A 43 -14.29 2.03 17.19
C SER A 43 -13.68 3.35 17.69
N LYS A 44 -12.58 3.80 17.10
CA LYS A 44 -11.89 5.07 17.41
C LYS A 44 -12.19 6.19 16.41
N VAL A 45 -12.95 5.88 15.36
CA VAL A 45 -13.30 6.83 14.30
C VAL A 45 -14.41 7.76 14.79
N ASP A 46 -14.34 9.01 14.37
CA ASP A 46 -15.39 9.99 14.63
C ASP A 46 -16.75 9.46 14.09
N PRO A 47 -17.81 9.47 14.91
CA PRO A 47 -19.15 9.05 14.47
C PRO A 47 -19.66 9.79 13.23
N GLU A 48 -19.22 11.02 12.99
CA GLU A 48 -19.60 11.76 11.78
C GLU A 48 -19.00 11.13 10.52
N VAL A 49 -17.76 10.66 10.57
CA VAL A 49 -17.11 9.95 9.46
C VAL A 49 -17.78 8.59 9.23
N MET A 50 -18.18 7.91 10.31
CA MET A 50 -18.87 6.61 10.21
C MET A 50 -20.23 6.68 9.52
N LYS A 51 -20.87 7.85 9.42
CA LYS A 51 -22.13 8.02 8.69
C LYS A 51 -21.99 7.78 7.19
N TYR A 52 -20.81 7.97 6.63
CA TYR A 52 -20.53 7.78 5.22
C TYR A 52 -20.06 6.34 4.91
N VAL A 53 -19.82 5.54 5.93
CA VAL A 53 -19.39 4.14 5.81
C VAL A 53 -20.65 3.26 5.76
N THR A 54 -21.13 3.00 4.56
CA THR A 54 -22.43 2.32 4.35
C THR A 54 -22.30 0.86 3.96
N THR A 55 -21.12 0.46 3.49
CA THR A 55 -20.84 -0.90 3.05
C THR A 55 -19.71 -1.53 3.88
N LEU A 56 -19.58 -2.85 3.77
CA LEU A 56 -18.44 -3.55 4.35
C LEU A 56 -17.13 -3.09 3.71
N GLU A 57 -17.13 -2.89 2.39
CA GLU A 57 -15.98 -2.43 1.63
C GLU A 57 -15.52 -1.05 2.14
N ASP A 58 -16.44 -0.10 2.33
CA ASP A 58 -16.12 1.20 2.93
C ASP A 58 -15.49 1.04 4.31
N SER A 59 -16.04 0.14 5.15
CA SER A 59 -15.49 -0.13 6.49
C SER A 59 -14.08 -0.70 6.44
N MET A 60 -13.82 -1.61 5.51
CA MET A 60 -12.49 -2.21 5.29
C MET A 60 -11.50 -1.16 4.82
N ASN A 61 -11.89 -0.37 3.83
CA ASN A 61 -11.06 0.67 3.25
C ASN A 61 -10.70 1.75 4.26
N LEU A 62 -11.68 2.21 5.04
CA LEU A 62 -11.44 3.18 6.10
C LEU A 62 -10.52 2.63 7.19
N ALA A 63 -10.75 1.40 7.66
CA ALA A 63 -9.90 0.78 8.68
C ALA A 63 -8.47 0.60 8.18
N LEU A 64 -8.31 0.20 6.92
CA LEU A 64 -7.03 0.02 6.27
C LEU A 64 -6.28 1.35 6.13
N SER A 65 -6.94 2.39 5.60
CA SER A 65 -6.36 3.73 5.45
C SER A 65 -5.88 4.30 6.78
N LEU A 66 -6.67 4.13 7.85
CA LEU A 66 -6.32 4.61 9.19
C LEU A 66 -5.13 3.83 9.79
N ASN A 67 -5.09 2.52 9.62
CA ASN A 67 -3.97 1.71 10.07
C ASN A 67 -2.68 2.06 9.32
N LEU A 68 -2.76 2.21 8.00
CA LEU A 68 -1.61 2.59 7.18
C LEU A 68 -1.14 4.01 7.50
N LYS A 69 -2.07 4.98 7.64
CA LYS A 69 -1.73 6.33 8.05
C LYS A 69 -1.00 6.33 9.39
N LYS A 70 -1.57 5.67 10.38
CA LYS A 70 -0.94 5.53 11.70
C LYS A 70 0.46 4.90 11.60
N PHE A 71 0.60 3.86 10.80
CA PHE A 71 1.87 3.15 10.63
C PHE A 71 2.91 4.02 9.92
N VAL A 72 2.48 4.81 8.94
CA VAL A 72 3.32 5.79 8.27
C VAL A 72 3.78 6.88 9.26
N ASP A 73 2.84 7.45 10.02
CA ASP A 73 3.13 8.49 11.03
C ASP A 73 4.10 7.95 12.11
N GLU A 74 3.93 6.69 12.55
CA GLU A 74 4.79 6.05 13.55
C GLU A 74 6.13 5.55 12.97
N SER A 75 6.25 5.34 11.67
CA SER A 75 7.43 4.74 11.04
C SER A 75 8.60 5.70 10.87
N GLU A 76 8.44 6.99 11.21
CA GLU A 76 9.44 8.04 10.95
C GLU A 76 9.91 8.04 9.47
N ILE A 77 9.03 7.69 8.54
CA ILE A 77 9.29 7.99 7.13
C ILE A 77 9.11 9.50 7.02
N ASP A 78 10.20 10.23 7.12
CA ASP A 78 10.18 11.67 6.88
C ASP A 78 9.73 11.89 5.44
N GLU A 79 8.57 12.53 5.28
CA GLU A 79 8.20 13.11 4.00
C GLU A 79 9.30 14.13 3.65
N SER A 80 9.99 13.83 2.60
CA SER A 80 11.06 14.67 2.05
C SER A 80 10.81 14.81 0.56
N ASP A 81 11.55 15.65 -0.13
CA ASP A 81 11.49 15.75 -1.59
C ASP A 81 11.70 14.39 -2.30
N ASP A 82 12.26 13.41 -1.58
CA ASP A 82 12.55 12.08 -2.09
C ASP A 82 11.50 11.02 -1.75
N ILE A 83 10.56 11.30 -0.83
CA ILE A 83 9.47 10.37 -0.44
C ILE A 83 8.20 11.18 -0.27
N SER A 84 7.15 10.76 -0.96
CA SER A 84 5.81 11.31 -0.75
C SER A 84 4.80 10.18 -0.54
N ILE A 85 3.80 10.44 0.29
CA ILE A 85 2.74 9.49 0.61
C ILE A 85 1.40 10.14 0.29
N ASN A 86 0.65 9.50 -0.57
CA ASN A 86 -0.71 9.91 -0.91
C ASN A 86 -1.68 8.79 -0.53
N ILE A 87 -2.71 9.14 0.20
CA ILE A 87 -3.76 8.19 0.62
C ILE A 87 -5.05 8.64 -0.05
N ASP A 88 -5.54 7.82 -0.97
CA ASP A 88 -6.80 8.02 -1.65
C ASP A 88 -7.72 6.84 -1.34
N GLU A 89 -8.87 7.11 -0.75
CA GLU A 89 -9.94 6.19 -0.29
C GLU A 89 -9.48 4.74 0.02
N THR A 90 -9.02 4.02 -0.99
CA THR A 90 -8.68 2.58 -0.92
C THR A 90 -7.24 2.27 -1.27
N VAL A 91 -6.49 3.27 -1.74
CA VAL A 91 -5.13 3.08 -2.25
C VAL A 91 -4.17 3.96 -1.46
N VAL A 92 -3.11 3.37 -0.95
CA VAL A 92 -1.97 4.10 -0.41
C VAL A 92 -0.86 4.07 -1.45
N MET A 93 -0.49 5.24 -1.94
CA MET A 93 0.60 5.42 -2.88
C MET A 93 1.82 5.97 -2.14
N ILE A 94 2.91 5.22 -2.14
CA ILE A 94 4.21 5.65 -1.61
C ILE A 94 5.13 5.86 -2.80
N SER A 95 5.45 7.12 -3.10
CA SER A 95 6.39 7.47 -4.15
C SER A 95 7.78 7.68 -3.55
N ILE A 96 8.77 7.01 -4.09
CA ILE A 96 10.18 7.07 -3.63
C ILE A 96 11.04 7.45 -4.82
N SER A 97 11.86 8.49 -4.66
CA SER A 97 12.69 8.97 -5.75
C SER A 97 13.73 7.93 -6.18
N ASP A 98 14.03 7.93 -7.48
CA ASP A 98 15.01 7.05 -8.10
C ASP A 98 16.40 7.13 -7.44
N LYS A 99 16.87 8.33 -7.17
CA LYS A 99 18.20 8.59 -6.56
C LYS A 99 18.33 8.04 -5.14
N MET A 100 17.21 7.84 -4.44
CA MET A 100 17.20 7.19 -3.13
C MET A 100 17.37 5.68 -3.24
N LEU A 101 16.74 5.06 -4.24
CA LEU A 101 16.73 3.61 -4.40
C LEU A 101 17.88 3.06 -5.23
N PHE A 102 18.29 3.78 -6.28
CA PHE A 102 19.23 3.27 -7.29
C PHE A 102 20.36 4.26 -7.57
N ASN A 103 21.41 3.76 -8.20
CA ASN A 103 22.41 4.61 -8.86
C ASN A 103 21.96 4.92 -10.28
N THR A 104 22.44 6.02 -10.85
CA THR A 104 22.12 6.45 -12.22
C THR A 104 22.28 5.31 -13.23
N ALA A 105 21.30 5.17 -14.11
CA ALA A 105 21.25 4.12 -15.14
C ALA A 105 21.40 2.68 -14.59
N SER A 106 20.99 2.45 -13.34
CA SER A 106 21.10 1.15 -12.68
C SER A 106 19.74 0.68 -12.16
N TYR A 107 19.56 -0.62 -12.08
CA TYR A 107 18.46 -1.29 -11.39
C TYR A 107 18.91 -1.98 -10.09
N ARG A 108 20.18 -1.82 -9.71
CA ARG A 108 20.70 -2.37 -8.44
C ARG A 108 20.40 -1.41 -7.31
N ILE A 109 19.75 -1.94 -6.28
CA ILE A 109 19.43 -1.18 -5.07
C ILE A 109 20.73 -0.74 -4.40
N ASN A 110 20.78 0.53 -4.00
CA ASN A 110 21.88 1.08 -3.25
C ASN A 110 21.67 0.89 -1.73
N ASN A 111 22.76 1.00 -0.97
CA ASN A 111 22.69 0.80 0.49
C ASN A 111 21.85 1.86 1.23
N LYS A 112 21.64 3.03 0.63
CA LYS A 112 20.82 4.11 1.23
C LYS A 112 19.34 3.71 1.27
N ALA A 113 18.91 2.85 0.32
CA ALA A 113 17.54 2.37 0.23
C ALA A 113 17.15 1.44 1.40
N ASN A 114 18.11 0.83 2.09
CA ASN A 114 17.82 -0.21 3.09
C ASN A 114 16.91 0.29 4.21
N LYS A 115 17.11 1.52 4.69
CA LYS A 115 16.28 2.09 5.77
C LYS A 115 14.84 2.25 5.33
N VAL A 116 14.60 2.79 4.13
CA VAL A 116 13.26 3.03 3.60
C VAL A 116 12.57 1.74 3.21
N LEU A 117 13.29 0.82 2.55
CA LEU A 117 12.72 -0.48 2.16
C LEU A 117 12.33 -1.34 3.37
N LYS A 118 13.12 -1.27 4.46
CA LYS A 118 12.75 -1.93 5.71
C LYS A 118 11.42 -1.40 6.26
N LYS A 119 11.25 -0.08 6.31
CA LYS A 119 10.01 0.55 6.78
C LYS A 119 8.82 0.18 5.91
N VAL A 120 8.97 0.24 4.59
CA VAL A 120 7.94 -0.20 3.64
C VAL A 120 7.58 -1.68 3.85
N ALA A 121 8.58 -2.54 4.03
CA ALA A 121 8.35 -3.96 4.31
C ALA A 121 7.59 -4.18 5.62
N ASP A 122 7.89 -3.41 6.68
CA ASP A 122 7.20 -3.49 7.95
C ASP A 122 5.72 -3.06 7.82
N VAL A 123 5.44 -2.03 7.01
CA VAL A 123 4.05 -1.64 6.65
C VAL A 123 3.34 -2.78 5.93
N ILE A 124 3.94 -3.35 4.89
CA ILE A 124 3.31 -4.43 4.12
C ILE A 124 2.99 -5.64 5.01
N LYS A 125 3.93 -6.04 5.87
CA LYS A 125 3.76 -7.18 6.77
C LYS A 125 2.72 -6.95 7.86
N SER A 126 2.44 -5.70 8.23
CA SER A 126 1.40 -5.37 9.21
C SER A 126 -0.01 -5.65 8.68
N GLU A 127 -0.19 -5.68 7.35
CA GLU A 127 -1.47 -5.88 6.68
C GLU A 127 -1.39 -7.04 5.66
N PRO A 128 -1.50 -8.29 6.12
CA PRO A 128 -1.35 -9.48 5.26
C PRO A 128 -2.41 -9.61 4.16
N SER A 129 -3.51 -8.87 4.24
CA SER A 129 -4.58 -8.86 3.24
C SER A 129 -4.29 -7.95 2.04
N LEU A 130 -3.25 -7.10 2.13
CA LEU A 130 -2.91 -6.19 1.04
C LEU A 130 -2.18 -6.88 -0.10
N ASN A 131 -2.56 -6.50 -1.32
CA ASN A 131 -1.73 -6.68 -2.50
C ASN A 131 -0.95 -5.39 -2.76
N VAL A 132 0.36 -5.50 -2.90
CA VAL A 132 1.25 -4.36 -3.10
C VAL A 132 1.86 -4.44 -4.49
N MET A 133 1.58 -3.43 -5.31
CA MET A 133 2.19 -3.28 -6.61
C MET A 133 3.38 -2.32 -6.52
N ILE A 134 4.54 -2.82 -6.89
CA ILE A 134 5.76 -2.03 -7.04
C ILE A 134 5.86 -1.61 -8.50
N GLU A 135 5.66 -0.32 -8.76
CA GLU A 135 5.65 0.24 -10.09
C GLU A 135 6.93 1.06 -10.32
N GLY A 136 7.70 0.67 -11.33
CA GLY A 136 8.92 1.36 -11.73
C GLY A 136 8.62 2.40 -12.81
N HIS A 137 9.20 3.58 -12.64
CA HIS A 137 9.15 4.68 -13.59
C HIS A 137 10.56 5.11 -14.00
N THR A 138 10.71 5.74 -15.15
CA THR A 138 11.95 6.37 -15.63
C THR A 138 11.64 7.77 -16.13
N ASP A 139 12.67 8.59 -16.26
CA ASP A 139 12.60 9.80 -17.06
C ASP A 139 12.58 9.47 -18.57
N SER A 140 12.46 10.51 -19.42
CA SER A 140 12.41 10.37 -20.88
C SER A 140 13.78 10.15 -21.54
N ARG A 141 14.90 10.20 -20.79
CA ARG A 141 16.23 9.96 -21.33
C ARG A 141 16.35 8.51 -21.79
N THR A 142 16.81 8.33 -23.02
CA THR A 142 16.97 7.01 -23.60
C THR A 142 18.12 6.25 -22.93
N ILE A 143 17.90 4.97 -22.67
CA ILE A 143 18.93 4.06 -22.22
C ILE A 143 19.03 2.89 -23.20
N ASN A 144 20.27 2.48 -23.49
CA ASN A 144 20.54 1.25 -24.25
C ASN A 144 21.88 0.69 -23.77
N THR A 145 21.86 -0.53 -23.27
CA THR A 145 23.05 -1.28 -22.82
C THR A 145 22.91 -2.73 -23.22
N ASP A 146 23.93 -3.56 -23.04
CA ASP A 146 23.87 -5.01 -23.34
C ASP A 146 22.73 -5.74 -22.62
N LYS A 147 22.20 -5.18 -21.53
CA LYS A 147 21.17 -5.81 -20.66
C LYS A 147 19.85 -5.06 -20.58
N ILE A 148 19.80 -3.83 -21.07
CA ILE A 148 18.66 -2.94 -21.00
C ILE A 148 18.48 -2.34 -22.39
N GLN A 149 17.41 -2.70 -23.08
CA GLN A 149 17.15 -2.23 -24.42
C GLN A 149 16.56 -0.80 -24.43
N ASP A 150 15.70 -0.52 -23.46
CA ASP A 150 14.97 0.75 -23.36
C ASP A 150 14.48 1.03 -21.91
N ASN A 151 13.70 2.07 -21.78
CA ASN A 151 13.10 2.46 -20.50
C ASN A 151 12.02 1.49 -20.00
N TRP A 152 11.41 0.67 -20.86
CA TRP A 152 10.53 -0.40 -20.42
C TRP A 152 11.30 -1.44 -19.63
N ASP A 153 12.42 -1.91 -20.18
CA ASP A 153 13.29 -2.85 -19.49
C ASP A 153 13.79 -2.29 -18.16
N LEU A 154 14.27 -1.04 -18.17
CA LEU A 154 14.80 -0.40 -16.95
C LEU A 154 13.75 -0.31 -15.86
N SER A 155 12.55 0.14 -16.19
CA SER A 155 11.46 0.31 -15.22
C SER A 155 11.02 -1.03 -14.60
N VAL A 156 10.88 -2.08 -15.42
CA VAL A 156 10.54 -3.43 -14.94
C VAL A 156 11.66 -4.04 -14.09
N LEU A 157 12.92 -3.90 -14.50
CA LEU A 157 14.06 -4.39 -13.75
C LEU A 157 14.21 -3.72 -12.39
N ARG A 158 13.92 -2.42 -12.29
CA ARG A 158 13.90 -1.65 -11.05
C ARG A 158 12.79 -2.15 -10.12
N ALA A 159 11.56 -2.26 -10.60
CA ALA A 159 10.45 -2.81 -9.83
C ALA A 159 10.75 -4.21 -9.31
N THR A 160 11.28 -5.09 -10.18
CA THR A 160 11.64 -6.45 -9.82
C THR A 160 12.78 -6.50 -8.78
N SER A 161 13.74 -5.57 -8.84
CA SER A 161 14.80 -5.49 -7.85
C SER A 161 14.27 -5.12 -6.46
N VAL A 162 13.31 -4.20 -6.38
CA VAL A 162 12.63 -3.85 -5.12
C VAL A 162 11.83 -5.04 -4.59
N VAL A 163 11.03 -5.70 -5.44
CA VAL A 163 10.28 -6.91 -5.06
C VAL A 163 11.21 -7.98 -4.48
N ARG A 164 12.33 -8.25 -5.13
CA ARG A 164 13.32 -9.22 -4.64
C ARG A 164 13.91 -8.84 -3.29
N ALA A 165 14.22 -7.57 -3.07
CA ALA A 165 14.71 -7.09 -1.79
C ALA A 165 13.63 -7.23 -0.70
N LEU A 166 12.39 -6.79 -0.95
CA LEU A 166 11.28 -6.95 -0.02
C LEU A 166 11.06 -8.41 0.38
N GLN A 167 11.10 -9.32 -0.59
CA GLN A 167 10.93 -10.74 -0.36
C GLN A 167 12.11 -11.36 0.40
N LYS A 168 13.35 -11.18 -0.13
CA LYS A 168 14.51 -11.93 0.34
C LYS A 168 15.15 -11.35 1.58
N ASP A 169 15.26 -10.01 1.63
CA ASP A 169 16.01 -9.31 2.66
C ASP A 169 15.12 -8.90 3.83
N TYR A 170 13.81 -8.65 3.56
CA TYR A 170 12.86 -8.16 4.56
C TYR A 170 11.71 -9.13 4.87
N GLY A 171 11.64 -10.28 4.18
CA GLY A 171 10.68 -11.35 4.50
C GLY A 171 9.22 -11.01 4.19
N VAL A 172 8.95 -10.16 3.19
CA VAL A 172 7.58 -9.92 2.72
C VAL A 172 7.10 -11.14 1.94
N PRO A 173 5.88 -11.66 2.22
CA PRO A 173 5.29 -12.77 1.48
C PRO A 173 5.21 -12.48 -0.02
N PRO A 174 5.73 -13.35 -0.89
CA PRO A 174 5.76 -13.11 -2.33
C PRO A 174 4.37 -13.01 -2.96
N GLU A 175 3.37 -13.65 -2.39
CA GLU A 175 1.98 -13.60 -2.83
C GLU A 175 1.34 -12.22 -2.69
N GLN A 176 1.90 -11.34 -1.85
CA GLN A 176 1.46 -9.96 -1.72
C GLN A 176 2.08 -9.02 -2.77
N LEU A 177 3.12 -9.46 -3.50
CA LEU A 177 3.97 -8.58 -4.28
C LEU A 177 3.71 -8.71 -5.79
N ILE A 178 3.53 -7.57 -6.44
CA ILE A 178 3.41 -7.44 -7.89
C ILE A 178 4.48 -6.47 -8.38
N ALA A 179 5.21 -6.82 -9.45
CA ALA A 179 6.15 -5.92 -10.10
C ALA A 179 5.58 -5.43 -11.44
N ALA A 180 5.60 -4.13 -11.67
CA ALA A 180 5.17 -3.50 -12.92
C ALA A 180 6.17 -2.43 -13.37
N GLY A 181 6.18 -2.11 -14.66
CA GLY A 181 6.97 -1.01 -15.21
C GLY A 181 6.13 -0.13 -16.11
N ARG A 182 6.36 1.17 -16.06
CA ARG A 182 5.63 2.19 -16.83
C ARG A 182 6.51 2.97 -17.81
N SER A 183 7.80 2.62 -17.91
CA SER A 183 8.72 3.42 -18.72
C SER A 183 8.67 4.90 -18.30
N SER A 184 8.69 5.83 -19.25
CA SER A 184 8.61 7.27 -19.02
C SER A 184 7.21 7.88 -19.33
N TYR A 185 6.18 7.03 -19.46
CA TYR A 185 4.88 7.48 -19.97
C TYR A 185 3.90 7.99 -18.89
N GLN A 186 4.27 7.89 -17.61
CA GLN A 186 3.50 8.48 -16.51
C GLN A 186 4.45 9.22 -15.56
N PRO A 187 4.98 10.39 -15.97
CA PRO A 187 5.87 11.18 -15.13
C PRO A 187 5.09 11.80 -13.97
N LEU A 188 5.71 11.84 -12.78
CA LEU A 188 5.16 12.56 -11.62
C LEU A 188 5.31 14.08 -11.76
N THR A 189 6.34 14.53 -12.48
CA THR A 189 6.59 15.91 -12.86
C THR A 189 6.84 15.98 -14.35
N ASP A 190 6.73 17.18 -14.94
CA ASP A 190 6.96 17.36 -16.37
C ASP A 190 8.39 16.90 -16.73
N ASN A 191 8.52 15.99 -17.70
CA ASN A 191 9.80 15.47 -18.19
C ASN A 191 10.70 16.54 -18.84
N ASP A 192 10.14 17.72 -19.13
CA ASP A 192 10.87 18.84 -19.72
C ASP A 192 11.53 19.77 -18.69
N SER A 193 11.27 19.57 -17.39
CA SER A 193 11.96 20.32 -16.34
C SER A 193 13.42 19.86 -16.27
N LYS A 194 14.33 20.76 -16.65
CA LYS A 194 15.77 20.60 -16.44
C LYS A 194 16.04 20.75 -14.95
N GLU A 195 16.21 19.68 -14.23
CA GLU A 195 16.98 19.65 -13.00
C GLU A 195 18.45 19.27 -13.27
#